data_f0fb55db18f1474fc7e080489b238260
#
_entry.id   f0fb55db18f1474fc7e080489b238260
#
_cell.length_a   1.000
_cell.length_b   1.000
_cell.length_c   1.000
_cell.angle_alpha   90.00
_cell.angle_beta   90.00
_cell.angle_gamma   90.00
#
_symmetry.space_group_name_H-M   'P 1'
#
loop_
_entity.id
_entity.type
_entity.pdbx_description
1 polymer ?
#
loop_
_entity_poly.entity_id
_entity_poly.type
_entity_poly.pdbx_seq_one_letter_code
_entity_poly.pdbx_strand_id
1 'polypeptide(L)'
;DPTRRTVLYAGTSGGVYKSVDQAGRWEPVNNGLVPPNLLKTSRALNVTAVQVDPYEPDTVYAATLAGLYKTTDGAKSWKRIGEALADQMIVAMVVDRVRRGTVYLAGRDGIHRSEDGGITWKTINRGLATMNVRSLVQSETDPRLFYAGTNGSGLYRSRDAGETWEAMPAVTDRR
;
A
#
# COMPACT_ATOMS: atom_id res chain seq x y z
N ASP A 1 11.03 5.45 -7.25
CA ASP A 1 11.22 6.70 -6.51
C ASP A 1 10.85 7.88 -7.41
N PRO A 2 9.88 8.74 -7.03
CA PRO A 2 9.40 9.82 -7.90
C PRO A 2 10.43 10.93 -8.17
N THR A 3 11.44 11.06 -7.33
CA THR A 3 12.46 12.12 -7.43
C THR A 3 13.81 11.59 -7.92
N ARG A 4 14.13 10.32 -7.66
CA ARG A 4 15.37 9.66 -8.04
C ARG A 4 15.06 8.52 -9.01
N ARG A 5 15.04 8.80 -10.30
CA ARG A 5 14.63 7.86 -11.36
C ARG A 5 15.47 6.59 -11.46
N THR A 6 16.67 6.59 -10.90
CA THR A 6 17.53 5.39 -10.82
C THR A 6 17.21 4.48 -9.66
N VAL A 7 16.43 4.98 -8.66
CA VAL A 7 16.09 4.23 -7.44
C VAL A 7 14.74 3.55 -7.61
N LEU A 8 14.75 2.24 -7.46
CA LEU A 8 13.57 1.40 -7.55
C LEU A 8 13.48 0.50 -6.32
N TYR A 9 12.25 0.16 -5.93
CA TYR A 9 11.97 -0.82 -4.89
C TYR A 9 11.08 -1.92 -5.45
N ALA A 10 11.39 -3.16 -5.13
CA ALA A 10 10.61 -4.34 -5.49
C ALA A 10 10.22 -5.12 -4.24
N GLY A 11 8.90 -5.28 -4.04
CA GLY A 11 8.35 -6.20 -3.03
C GLY A 11 8.26 -7.61 -3.61
N THR A 12 8.81 -8.58 -2.90
CA THR A 12 8.87 -9.98 -3.31
C THR A 12 8.44 -10.91 -2.17
N SER A 13 8.34 -12.21 -2.45
CA SER A 13 8.14 -13.23 -1.40
C SER A 13 9.35 -13.36 -0.45
N GLY A 14 10.52 -12.84 -0.84
CA GLY A 14 11.76 -12.84 -0.04
C GLY A 14 12.09 -11.49 0.61
N GLY A 15 11.14 -10.54 0.62
CA GLY A 15 11.32 -9.21 1.20
C GLY A 15 11.36 -8.08 0.19
N VAL A 16 11.89 -6.93 0.63
CA VAL A 16 12.09 -5.75 -0.21
C VAL A 16 13.51 -5.77 -0.79
N TYR A 17 13.60 -5.51 -2.07
CA TYR A 17 14.84 -5.28 -2.81
C TYR A 17 14.89 -3.84 -3.31
N LYS A 18 16.07 -3.27 -3.32
CA LYS A 18 16.35 -1.92 -3.81
C LYS A 18 17.36 -1.97 -4.95
N SER A 19 17.11 -1.22 -6.01
CA SER A 19 18.08 -0.88 -7.05
C SER A 19 18.36 0.61 -6.99
N VAL A 20 19.60 1.01 -7.32
CA VAL A 20 20.02 2.42 -7.42
C VAL A 20 20.54 2.77 -8.83
N ASP A 21 20.48 1.81 -9.75
CA ASP A 21 21.05 1.85 -11.10
C ASP A 21 20.03 1.43 -12.19
N GLN A 22 18.75 1.83 -12.04
CA GLN A 22 17.69 1.53 -13.01
C GLN A 22 17.44 0.02 -13.24
N ALA A 23 17.45 -0.76 -12.15
CA ALA A 23 17.26 -2.20 -12.15
C ALA A 23 18.46 -3.04 -12.70
N GLY A 24 19.62 -2.42 -12.86
CA GLY A 24 20.84 -3.16 -13.25
C GLY A 24 21.28 -4.17 -12.16
N ARG A 25 21.18 -3.74 -10.89
CA ARG A 25 21.47 -4.57 -9.72
C ARG A 25 20.40 -4.39 -8.65
N TRP A 26 20.06 -5.48 -7.97
CA TRP A 26 19.11 -5.48 -6.84
C TRP A 26 19.79 -6.01 -5.58
N GLU A 27 19.62 -5.29 -4.49
CA GLU A 27 20.12 -5.67 -3.17
C GLU A 27 18.98 -5.82 -2.16
N PRO A 28 18.99 -6.86 -1.32
CA PRO A 28 17.98 -7.03 -0.29
C PRO A 28 18.15 -5.95 0.79
N VAL A 29 17.04 -5.30 1.17
CA VAL A 29 17.01 -4.22 2.16
C VAL A 29 15.98 -4.53 3.25
N ASN A 30 16.20 -5.61 4.02
CA ASN A 30 15.22 -6.21 4.91
C ASN A 30 15.50 -6.01 6.41
N ASN A 31 16.48 -5.19 6.78
CA ASN A 31 16.84 -4.96 8.17
C ASN A 31 15.67 -4.39 8.98
N GLY A 32 15.14 -5.15 9.94
CA GLY A 32 13.97 -4.78 10.75
C GLY A 32 12.63 -5.01 10.08
N LEU A 33 12.58 -5.49 8.81
CA LEU A 33 11.33 -5.70 8.09
C LEU A 33 10.44 -6.80 8.71
N VAL A 34 11.06 -7.77 9.39
CA VAL A 34 10.33 -8.84 10.11
C VAL A 34 11.05 -9.11 11.42
N PRO A 35 10.31 -9.28 12.53
CA PRO A 35 10.90 -9.66 13.79
C PRO A 35 11.65 -11.00 13.69
N PRO A 36 12.80 -11.16 14.38
CA PRO A 36 13.64 -12.36 14.28
C PRO A 36 12.92 -13.66 14.61
N ASN A 37 11.91 -13.64 15.52
CA ASN A 37 11.10 -14.79 15.88
C ASN A 37 10.17 -15.27 14.76
N LEU A 38 9.82 -14.40 13.80
CA LEU A 38 8.97 -14.72 12.64
C LEU A 38 9.76 -15.08 11.39
N LEU A 39 11.08 -14.82 11.35
CA LEU A 39 11.94 -15.15 10.20
C LEU A 39 11.99 -16.65 9.88
N LYS A 40 11.62 -17.52 10.83
CA LYS A 40 11.54 -18.98 10.63
C LYS A 40 10.35 -19.42 9.77
N THR A 41 9.40 -18.52 9.50
CA THR A 41 8.28 -18.79 8.61
C THR A 41 8.57 -18.15 7.25
N SER A 42 8.70 -18.96 6.21
CA SER A 42 9.02 -18.51 4.83
C SER A 42 8.02 -17.49 4.24
N ARG A 43 6.90 -17.25 4.92
CA ARG A 43 5.86 -16.29 4.49
C ARG A 43 5.99 -14.90 5.12
N ALA A 44 6.76 -14.75 6.20
CA ALA A 44 6.82 -13.49 6.94
C ALA A 44 7.37 -12.32 6.08
N LEU A 45 8.33 -12.61 5.20
CA LEU A 45 8.92 -11.65 4.28
C LEU A 45 8.11 -11.39 3.00
N ASN A 46 6.95 -12.06 2.82
CA ASN A 46 6.14 -11.85 1.62
C ASN A 46 5.55 -10.44 1.59
N VAL A 47 6.13 -9.59 0.75
CA VAL A 47 5.72 -8.21 0.54
C VAL A 47 4.58 -8.17 -0.47
N THR A 48 3.43 -7.70 -0.05
CA THR A 48 2.22 -7.57 -0.86
C THR A 48 2.11 -6.23 -1.56
N ALA A 49 2.69 -5.18 -0.95
CA ALA A 49 2.76 -3.85 -1.54
C ALA A 49 3.97 -3.08 -1.02
N VAL A 50 4.58 -2.26 -1.87
CA VAL A 50 5.64 -1.31 -1.51
C VAL A 50 5.35 0.03 -2.18
N GLN A 51 5.49 1.14 -1.43
CA GLN A 51 5.24 2.49 -1.94
C GLN A 51 6.26 3.47 -1.37
N VAL A 52 6.79 4.33 -2.24
CA VAL A 52 7.67 5.45 -1.84
C VAL A 52 6.80 6.67 -1.59
N ASP A 53 7.09 7.40 -0.52
CA ASP A 53 6.43 8.67 -0.25
C ASP A 53 6.87 9.71 -1.31
N PRO A 54 5.93 10.35 -2.02
CA PRO A 54 6.27 11.29 -3.08
C PRO A 54 6.91 12.58 -2.60
N TYR A 55 6.79 12.91 -1.31
CA TYR A 55 7.36 14.11 -0.72
C TYR A 55 8.64 13.87 0.06
N GLU A 56 8.79 12.66 0.61
CA GLU A 56 9.92 12.25 1.42
C GLU A 56 10.48 10.94 0.84
N PRO A 57 11.34 11.01 -0.19
CA PRO A 57 11.77 9.84 -0.97
C PRO A 57 12.54 8.78 -0.17
N ASP A 58 13.06 9.14 1.01
CA ASP A 58 13.65 8.18 1.93
C ASP A 58 12.61 7.50 2.84
N THR A 59 11.37 7.98 2.80
CA THR A 59 10.22 7.31 3.42
C THR A 59 9.62 6.31 2.45
N VAL A 60 9.61 5.04 2.85
CA VAL A 60 9.01 3.95 2.09
C VAL A 60 8.12 3.12 3.00
N TYR A 61 6.99 2.72 2.52
CA TYR A 61 6.07 1.82 3.19
C TYR A 61 6.10 0.44 2.54
N ALA A 62 6.07 -0.61 3.34
CA ALA A 62 5.99 -2.00 2.89
C ALA A 62 4.92 -2.75 3.68
N ALA A 63 3.93 -3.31 2.97
CA ALA A 63 2.98 -4.24 3.54
C ALA A 63 3.49 -5.66 3.33
N THR A 64 3.46 -6.46 4.38
CA THR A 64 3.86 -7.88 4.37
C THR A 64 2.76 -8.72 5.00
N LEU A 65 2.87 -10.03 4.91
CA LEU A 65 1.96 -10.92 5.65
C LEU A 65 2.17 -10.85 7.18
N ALA A 66 3.26 -10.20 7.64
CA ALA A 66 3.55 -9.99 9.06
C ALA A 66 3.16 -8.59 9.56
N GLY A 67 2.58 -7.75 8.70
CA GLY A 67 2.11 -6.40 9.04
C GLY A 67 2.64 -5.31 8.12
N LEU A 68 2.41 -4.06 8.54
CA LEU A 68 2.82 -2.86 7.84
C LEU A 68 4.13 -2.31 8.44
N TYR A 69 5.04 -1.94 7.57
CA TYR A 69 6.36 -1.40 7.93
C TYR A 69 6.62 -0.07 7.23
N LYS A 70 7.40 0.76 7.89
CA LYS A 70 7.85 2.06 7.38
C LYS A 70 9.34 2.21 7.59
N THR A 71 10.03 2.76 6.63
CA THR A 71 11.38 3.31 6.76
C THR A 71 11.37 4.82 6.52
N THR A 72 12.34 5.53 7.08
CA THR A 72 12.58 6.97 6.83
C THR A 72 14.03 7.23 6.46
N ASP A 73 14.79 6.17 6.16
CA ASP A 73 16.24 6.21 5.89
C ASP A 73 16.61 5.53 4.55
N GLY A 74 15.64 5.45 3.63
CA GLY A 74 15.84 4.85 2.31
C GLY A 74 15.99 3.35 2.34
N ALA A 75 15.29 2.69 3.25
CA ALA A 75 15.25 1.25 3.49
C ALA A 75 16.54 0.66 4.12
N LYS A 76 17.34 1.47 4.81
CA LYS A 76 18.45 0.95 5.63
C LYS A 76 17.93 0.22 6.86
N SER A 77 16.81 0.70 7.42
CA SER A 77 16.11 0.05 8.52
C SER A 77 14.58 0.21 8.41
N TRP A 78 13.83 -0.80 8.88
CA TRP A 78 12.37 -0.81 8.89
C TRP A 78 11.84 -0.86 10.31
N LYS A 79 10.74 -0.15 10.54
CA LYS A 79 9.97 -0.20 11.80
C LYS A 79 8.55 -0.62 11.50
N ARG A 80 8.00 -1.54 12.30
CA ARG A 80 6.59 -1.90 12.23
C ARG A 80 5.75 -0.71 12.66
N ILE A 81 4.66 -0.46 11.93
CA ILE A 81 3.67 0.57 12.21
C ILE A 81 2.26 -0.05 12.10
N GLY A 82 1.22 0.73 12.49
CA GLY A 82 -0.16 0.31 12.31
C GLY A 82 -0.53 -0.93 13.12
N GLU A 83 -0.24 -0.95 14.42
CA GLU A 83 -0.60 -2.08 15.31
C GLU A 83 -2.08 -2.44 15.27
N ALA A 84 -2.96 -1.44 15.08
CA ALA A 84 -4.40 -1.65 14.91
C ALA A 84 -4.76 -2.48 13.65
N LEU A 85 -3.82 -2.65 12.72
CA LEU A 85 -3.98 -3.42 11.48
C LEU A 85 -3.15 -4.72 11.48
N ALA A 86 -2.71 -5.18 12.66
CA ALA A 86 -1.74 -6.26 12.79
C ALA A 86 -2.19 -7.58 12.15
N ASP A 87 -3.49 -7.87 12.18
CA ASP A 87 -4.08 -9.10 11.68
C ASP A 87 -4.72 -8.95 10.30
N GLN A 88 -4.56 -7.79 9.67
CA GLN A 88 -5.20 -7.49 8.39
C GLN A 88 -4.30 -7.85 7.21
N MET A 89 -4.87 -8.53 6.22
CA MET A 89 -4.20 -8.82 4.96
C MET A 89 -4.29 -7.60 4.04
N ILE A 90 -3.23 -6.79 4.04
CA ILE A 90 -3.09 -5.65 3.13
C ILE A 90 -2.64 -6.17 1.76
N VAL A 91 -3.36 -5.82 0.69
CA VAL A 91 -3.05 -6.26 -0.68
C VAL A 91 -2.78 -5.09 -1.63
N ALA A 92 -3.22 -3.88 -1.26
CA ALA A 92 -2.95 -2.68 -2.03
C ALA A 92 -2.69 -1.50 -1.10
N MET A 93 -1.86 -0.57 -1.56
CA MET A 93 -1.46 0.63 -0.83
C MET A 93 -1.36 1.81 -1.79
N VAL A 94 -1.79 2.98 -1.34
CA VAL A 94 -1.58 4.26 -2.02
C VAL A 94 -1.05 5.26 -1.00
N VAL A 95 0.08 5.89 -1.29
CA VAL A 95 0.53 7.11 -0.60
C VAL A 95 0.00 8.29 -1.39
N ASP A 96 -0.74 9.18 -0.72
CA ASP A 96 -1.43 10.30 -1.38
C ASP A 96 -0.44 11.25 -2.04
N ARG A 97 -0.70 11.59 -3.30
CA ARG A 97 0.19 12.44 -4.11
C ARG A 97 0.06 13.92 -3.81
N VAL A 98 -0.92 14.33 -3.01
CA VAL A 98 -1.21 15.74 -2.71
C VAL A 98 -1.26 16.00 -1.21
N ARG A 99 -1.77 15.05 -0.42
CA ARG A 99 -1.90 15.18 1.03
C ARG A 99 -0.73 14.48 1.71
N ARG A 100 0.23 15.27 2.18
CA ARG A 100 1.40 14.75 2.90
C ARG A 100 0.98 13.92 4.10
N GLY A 101 1.65 12.81 4.33
CA GLY A 101 1.37 11.90 5.44
C GLY A 101 0.09 11.08 5.29
N THR A 102 -0.65 11.23 4.17
CA THR A 102 -1.86 10.45 3.95
C THR A 102 -1.54 9.15 3.22
N VAL A 103 -1.95 8.03 3.81
CA VAL A 103 -1.74 6.68 3.30
C VAL A 103 -3.07 5.93 3.31
N TYR A 104 -3.36 5.23 2.23
CA TYR A 104 -4.51 4.35 2.08
C TYR A 104 -4.04 2.91 1.97
N LEU A 105 -4.74 2.02 2.64
CA LEU A 105 -4.53 0.58 2.58
C LEU A 105 -5.84 -0.09 2.20
N ALA A 106 -5.73 -1.14 1.40
CA ALA A 106 -6.88 -1.96 1.04
C ALA A 106 -6.57 -3.45 1.22
N GLY A 107 -7.57 -4.21 1.63
CA GLY A 107 -7.44 -5.62 1.91
C GLY A 107 -8.78 -6.32 2.11
N ARG A 108 -8.77 -7.39 2.89
CA ARG A 108 -9.98 -8.18 3.15
C ARG A 108 -10.99 -7.47 4.06
N ASP A 109 -10.53 -6.52 4.86
CA ASP A 109 -11.34 -5.78 5.85
C ASP A 109 -11.71 -4.38 5.37
N GLY A 110 -11.61 -4.16 4.05
CA GLY A 110 -11.97 -2.91 3.40
C GLY A 110 -10.79 -1.99 3.14
N ILE A 111 -11.09 -0.70 3.21
CA ILE A 111 -10.15 0.39 2.96
C ILE A 111 -9.96 1.18 4.25
N HIS A 112 -8.70 1.43 4.57
CA HIS A 112 -8.28 2.20 5.73
C HIS A 112 -7.47 3.41 5.26
N ARG A 113 -7.61 4.54 5.97
CA ARG A 113 -6.84 5.76 5.72
C ARG A 113 -6.15 6.21 7.01
N SER A 114 -4.88 6.55 6.88
CA SER A 114 -4.10 7.30 7.84
C SER A 114 -3.85 8.70 7.28
N GLU A 115 -3.82 9.72 8.14
CA GLU A 115 -3.49 11.11 7.81
C GLU A 115 -2.22 11.60 8.55
N ASP A 116 -1.56 10.70 9.28
CA ASP A 116 -0.41 10.96 10.15
C ASP A 116 0.80 10.06 9.87
N GLY A 117 0.91 9.61 8.62
CA GLY A 117 2.03 8.78 8.17
C GLY A 117 2.02 7.35 8.69
N GLY A 118 0.81 6.82 9.01
CA GLY A 118 0.60 5.44 9.42
C GLY A 118 0.57 5.21 10.93
N ILE A 119 0.42 6.26 11.73
CA ILE A 119 0.33 6.15 13.21
C ILE A 119 -1.08 5.73 13.60
N THR A 120 -2.10 6.48 13.12
CA THR A 120 -3.51 6.16 13.36
C THR A 120 -4.25 5.84 12.07
N TRP A 121 -5.31 5.02 12.17
CA TRP A 121 -6.06 4.52 11.03
C TRP A 121 -7.56 4.62 11.26
N LYS A 122 -8.30 5.02 10.23
CA LYS A 122 -9.76 4.95 10.20
C LYS A 122 -10.24 4.14 9.00
N THR A 123 -11.34 3.41 9.15
CA THR A 123 -12.02 2.75 8.03
C THR A 123 -12.80 3.75 7.20
N ILE A 124 -12.76 3.61 5.87
CA ILE A 124 -13.44 4.47 4.90
C ILE A 124 -14.23 3.63 3.90
N ASN A 125 -15.14 2.81 4.39
CA ASN A 125 -15.84 1.77 3.63
C ASN A 125 -17.28 2.15 3.21
N ARG A 126 -17.71 3.39 3.47
CA ARG A 126 -19.09 3.81 3.20
C ARG A 126 -19.44 3.67 1.72
N GLY A 127 -20.44 2.83 1.42
CA GLY A 127 -20.90 2.57 0.05
C GLY A 127 -20.29 1.32 -0.60
N LEU A 128 -19.29 0.68 0.01
CA LEU A 128 -18.81 -0.63 -0.45
C LEU A 128 -19.82 -1.72 -0.06
N ALA A 129 -20.20 -2.57 -1.02
CA ALA A 129 -21.05 -3.74 -0.76
C ALA A 129 -20.24 -4.93 -0.20
N THR A 130 -18.92 -4.91 -0.32
CA THR A 130 -18.01 -5.93 0.23
C THR A 130 -16.73 -5.29 0.75
N MET A 131 -16.19 -5.86 1.83
CA MET A 131 -14.90 -5.42 2.39
C MET A 131 -13.70 -6.06 1.67
N ASN A 132 -13.89 -7.08 0.83
CA ASN A 132 -12.78 -7.77 0.16
C ASN A 132 -12.27 -6.96 -1.04
N VAL A 133 -11.46 -5.94 -0.76
CA VAL A 133 -10.85 -5.06 -1.77
C VAL A 133 -9.53 -5.67 -2.22
N ARG A 134 -9.30 -5.72 -3.54
CA ARG A 134 -8.13 -6.35 -4.17
C ARG A 134 -7.17 -5.35 -4.79
N SER A 135 -7.68 -4.20 -5.19
CA SER A 135 -6.87 -3.14 -5.78
C SER A 135 -7.39 -1.77 -5.36
N LEU A 136 -6.50 -0.81 -5.27
CA LEU A 136 -6.80 0.57 -4.96
C LEU A 136 -5.85 1.46 -5.75
N VAL A 137 -6.39 2.47 -6.43
CA VAL A 137 -5.59 3.43 -7.17
C VAL A 137 -6.15 4.83 -7.02
N GLN A 138 -5.27 5.82 -6.89
CA GLN A 138 -5.59 7.25 -6.96
C GLN A 138 -5.37 7.75 -8.39
N SER A 139 -6.28 8.57 -8.90
CA SER A 139 -6.12 9.23 -10.20
C SER A 139 -4.88 10.14 -10.20
N GLU A 140 -4.19 10.21 -11.33
CA GLU A 140 -3.05 11.12 -11.51
C GLU A 140 -3.48 12.56 -11.71
N THR A 141 -4.68 12.77 -12.25
CA THR A 141 -5.18 14.11 -12.63
C THR A 141 -6.16 14.70 -11.63
N ASP A 142 -6.85 13.87 -10.83
CA ASP A 142 -7.74 14.32 -9.76
C ASP A 142 -7.41 13.57 -8.46
N PRO A 143 -6.77 14.23 -7.47
CA PRO A 143 -6.35 13.57 -6.23
C PRO A 143 -7.50 13.15 -5.31
N ARG A 144 -8.74 13.56 -5.58
CA ARG A 144 -9.94 13.09 -4.86
C ARG A 144 -10.55 11.86 -5.48
N LEU A 145 -10.16 11.52 -6.71
CA LEU A 145 -10.71 10.41 -7.46
C LEU A 145 -9.92 9.14 -7.18
N PHE A 146 -10.62 8.14 -6.66
CA PHE A 146 -10.08 6.81 -6.40
C PHE A 146 -10.93 5.73 -7.08
N TYR A 147 -10.27 4.62 -7.39
CA TYR A 147 -10.94 3.39 -7.84
C TYR A 147 -10.52 2.23 -6.96
N ALA A 148 -11.48 1.37 -6.63
CA ALA A 148 -11.28 0.16 -5.83
C ALA A 148 -11.88 -1.04 -6.56
N GLY A 149 -11.05 -2.03 -6.85
CA GLY A 149 -11.50 -3.32 -7.38
C GLY A 149 -11.76 -4.30 -6.24
N THR A 150 -12.92 -4.94 -6.24
CA THR A 150 -13.36 -5.86 -5.21
C THR A 150 -13.43 -7.30 -5.69
N ASN A 151 -13.39 -8.24 -4.75
CA ASN A 151 -13.61 -9.64 -5.05
C ASN A 151 -15.11 -9.94 -5.02
N GLY A 152 -15.73 -10.04 -6.21
CA GLY A 152 -17.11 -10.48 -6.40
C GLY A 152 -18.15 -9.37 -6.48
N SER A 153 -17.83 -8.08 -6.19
CA SER A 153 -18.77 -6.96 -6.25
C SER A 153 -18.37 -5.87 -7.27
N GLY A 154 -17.41 -6.18 -8.14
CA GLY A 154 -17.01 -5.30 -9.24
C GLY A 154 -16.12 -4.15 -8.84
N LEU A 155 -16.21 -3.05 -9.58
CA LEU A 155 -15.42 -1.85 -9.45
C LEU A 155 -16.20 -0.75 -8.74
N TYR A 156 -15.54 -0.06 -7.83
CA TYR A 156 -16.07 1.11 -7.11
C TYR A 156 -15.24 2.35 -7.41
N ARG A 157 -15.89 3.49 -7.35
CA ARG A 157 -15.27 4.80 -7.50
C ARG A 157 -15.60 5.67 -6.30
N SER A 158 -14.62 6.43 -5.83
CA SER A 158 -14.79 7.55 -4.90
C SER A 158 -14.40 8.85 -5.61
N ARG A 159 -15.15 9.93 -5.34
CA ARG A 159 -14.85 11.29 -5.83
C ARG A 159 -14.50 12.25 -4.69
N ASP A 160 -14.41 11.74 -3.47
CA ASP A 160 -14.22 12.48 -2.23
C ASP A 160 -13.06 11.93 -1.39
N ALA A 161 -12.04 11.38 -2.08
CA ALA A 161 -10.85 10.81 -1.47
C ALA A 161 -11.14 9.64 -0.51
N GLY A 162 -12.10 8.80 -0.89
CA GLY A 162 -12.43 7.57 -0.18
C GLY A 162 -13.46 7.72 0.92
N GLU A 163 -14.04 8.92 1.14
CA GLU A 163 -15.09 9.08 2.17
C GLU A 163 -16.35 8.29 1.81
N THR A 164 -16.71 8.27 0.51
CA THR A 164 -17.82 7.47 -0.02
C THR A 164 -17.43 6.75 -1.30
N TRP A 165 -18.05 5.59 -1.51
CA TRP A 165 -17.82 4.74 -2.67
C TRP A 165 -19.13 4.46 -3.40
N GLU A 166 -19.10 4.56 -4.72
CA GLU A 166 -20.22 4.22 -5.60
C GLU A 166 -19.82 3.06 -6.52
N ALA A 167 -20.70 2.07 -6.67
CA ALA A 167 -20.49 0.97 -7.61
C ALA A 167 -20.49 1.51 -9.04
N MET A 168 -19.53 1.09 -9.84
CA MET A 168 -19.52 1.39 -11.27
C MET A 168 -20.35 0.37 -12.03
N PRO A 169 -21.05 0.79 -13.11
CA PRO A 169 -21.77 -0.13 -13.96
C PRO A 169 -20.86 -1.26 -14.45
N ALA A 170 -21.37 -2.48 -14.48
CA ALA A 170 -20.66 -3.57 -15.13
C ALA A 170 -20.38 -3.19 -16.60
N VAL A 171 -19.17 -3.48 -17.08
CA VAL A 171 -18.87 -3.39 -18.50
C VAL A 171 -19.71 -4.47 -19.18
N THR A 172 -20.88 -4.08 -19.71
CA THR A 172 -21.65 -4.97 -20.58
C THR A 172 -20.94 -5.01 -21.92
N ASP A 173 -20.40 -6.19 -22.27
CA ASP A 173 -19.89 -6.44 -23.60
C ASP A 173 -21.03 -6.18 -24.60
N ARG A 174 -20.96 -5.06 -25.29
CA ARG A 174 -21.83 -4.80 -26.44
C ARG A 174 -21.22 -5.59 -27.62
N ARG A 175 -21.62 -6.87 -27.70
CA ARG A 175 -21.49 -7.62 -28.96
C ARG A 175 -22.39 -7.05 -30.02
#